data_d2917e1fe3d1d69f6ce4a9bf570622f1
#
_entry.id   d2917e1fe3d1d69f6ce4a9bf570622f1
#
_cell.length_a   1.000
_cell.length_b   1.000
_cell.length_c   1.000
_cell.angle_alpha   90.00
_cell.angle_beta   90.00
_cell.angle_gamma   90.00
#
_symmetry.space_group_name_H-M   'P 1'
#
loop_
_entity.id
_entity.type
_entity.pdbx_description
1 polymer ?
#
loop_
_entity_poly.entity_id
_entity_poly.type
_entity_poly.pdbx_seq_one_letter_code
_entity_poly.pdbx_strand_id
1 'polypeptide(L)'
;PDFKYSDAALAKKLSAAPDYPQIASAAILEMYQQVGGAVIEDEQMTRGVIIRHLVLPGCIDNSLGVLDWIADNFPKKDVLVSLMSQYVPMGRAKKLPPFDRRISQEEYDAVLSYLYLLELDNGYTQDFSAASAEYIPEFNLEGL
;
A
#
# COMPACT_ATOMS: atom_id res chain seq x y z
N PRO A 1 3.79 -4.07 -7.56
CA PRO A 1 2.42 -3.55 -7.76
C PRO A 1 1.92 -2.77 -6.55
N ASP A 2 0.97 -1.83 -6.78
CA ASP A 2 0.23 -1.18 -5.72
C ASP A 2 -1.05 -1.96 -5.40
N PHE A 3 -1.30 -2.24 -4.12
CA PHE A 3 -2.60 -2.77 -3.66
C PHE A 3 -3.25 -1.75 -2.73
N LYS A 4 -4.07 -0.87 -3.31
CA LYS A 4 -4.59 0.33 -2.62
C LYS A 4 -5.83 0.06 -1.79
N TYR A 5 -6.74 -0.79 -2.30
CA TYR A 5 -8.07 -1.00 -1.70
C TYR A 5 -8.37 -2.49 -1.59
N SER A 6 -8.75 -2.92 -0.39
CA SER A 6 -9.44 -4.19 -0.16
C SER A 6 -10.96 -4.02 -0.22
N ASP A 7 -11.46 -2.78 -0.04
CA ASP A 7 -12.88 -2.42 -0.04
C ASP A 7 -13.31 -1.84 -1.39
N ALA A 8 -14.29 -2.51 -2.04
CA ALA A 8 -14.87 -2.08 -3.31
C ALA A 8 -15.63 -0.75 -3.23
N ALA A 9 -16.27 -0.45 -2.07
CA ALA A 9 -16.98 0.81 -1.88
C ALA A 9 -16.00 1.99 -1.78
N LEU A 10 -14.88 1.79 -1.08
CA LEU A 10 -13.79 2.77 -0.99
C LEU A 10 -13.15 2.98 -2.36
N ALA A 11 -12.85 1.91 -3.10
CA ALA A 11 -12.31 1.96 -4.46
C ALA A 11 -13.23 2.73 -5.42
N LYS A 12 -14.54 2.49 -5.34
CA LYS A 12 -15.55 3.23 -6.10
C LYS A 12 -15.55 4.72 -5.74
N LYS A 13 -15.53 5.03 -4.43
CA LYS A 13 -15.58 6.41 -3.91
C LYS A 13 -14.37 7.24 -4.33
N LEU A 14 -13.16 6.68 -4.23
CA LEU A 14 -11.93 7.43 -4.44
C LEU A 14 -11.40 7.35 -5.88
N SER A 15 -11.63 6.24 -6.57
CA SER A 15 -11.03 5.96 -7.88
C SER A 15 -12.05 5.60 -8.97
N ALA A 16 -13.37 5.61 -8.66
CA ALA A 16 -14.45 5.19 -9.55
C ALA A 16 -14.26 3.76 -10.13
N ALA A 17 -13.56 2.89 -9.39
CA ALA A 17 -13.18 1.53 -9.80
C ALA A 17 -13.65 0.49 -8.77
N PRO A 18 -14.94 0.13 -8.73
CA PRO A 18 -15.48 -0.78 -7.72
C PRO A 18 -14.94 -2.21 -7.84
N ASP A 19 -14.43 -2.60 -8.99
CA ASP A 19 -13.81 -3.88 -9.31
C ASP A 19 -12.29 -3.94 -9.02
N TYR A 20 -11.71 -2.83 -8.58
CA TYR A 20 -10.27 -2.74 -8.29
C TYR A 20 -9.75 -3.82 -7.37
N PRO A 21 -10.37 -4.13 -6.20
CA PRO A 21 -9.84 -5.16 -5.30
C PRO A 21 -9.70 -6.52 -5.99
N GLN A 22 -10.72 -6.91 -6.77
CA GLN A 22 -10.74 -8.18 -7.49
C GLN A 22 -9.68 -8.23 -8.59
N ILE A 23 -9.57 -7.16 -9.39
CA ILE A 23 -8.62 -7.10 -10.52
C ILE A 23 -7.19 -7.01 -10.00
N ALA A 24 -6.93 -6.16 -9.00
CA ALA A 24 -5.60 -6.00 -8.44
C ALA A 24 -5.11 -7.28 -7.76
N SER A 25 -5.97 -7.97 -6.99
CA SER A 25 -5.62 -9.23 -6.35
C SER A 25 -5.29 -10.32 -7.37
N ALA A 26 -6.09 -10.45 -8.44
CA ALA A 26 -5.81 -11.41 -9.50
C ALA A 26 -4.50 -11.10 -10.23
N ALA A 27 -4.22 -9.82 -10.51
CA ALA A 27 -2.97 -9.41 -11.14
C ALA A 27 -1.75 -9.68 -10.25
N ILE A 28 -1.83 -9.46 -8.94
CA ILE A 28 -0.74 -9.73 -8.01
C ILE A 28 -0.47 -11.24 -7.91
N LEU A 29 -1.51 -12.07 -7.86
CA LEU A 29 -1.37 -13.53 -7.88
C LEU A 29 -0.68 -14.01 -9.17
N GLU A 30 -1.07 -13.46 -10.32
CA GLU A 30 -0.45 -13.77 -11.61
C GLU A 30 1.03 -13.36 -11.63
N MET A 31 1.38 -12.15 -11.13
CA MET A 31 2.77 -11.70 -11.00
C MET A 31 3.59 -12.67 -10.14
N TYR A 32 3.03 -13.12 -9.02
CA TYR A 32 3.69 -14.08 -8.14
C TYR A 32 3.88 -15.43 -8.84
N GLN A 33 2.90 -15.92 -9.59
CA GLN A 33 3.03 -17.17 -10.36
C GLN A 33 4.15 -17.10 -11.40
N GLN A 34 4.35 -15.93 -12.00
CA GLN A 34 5.40 -15.72 -13.01
C GLN A 34 6.81 -15.70 -12.43
N VAL A 35 6.99 -15.09 -11.24
CA VAL A 35 8.33 -14.85 -10.69
C VAL A 35 8.65 -15.73 -9.47
N GLY A 36 7.64 -16.27 -8.80
CA GLY A 36 7.82 -17.08 -7.58
C GLY A 36 8.13 -16.24 -6.35
N GLY A 37 8.53 -16.92 -5.28
CA GLY A 37 8.87 -16.29 -3.99
C GLY A 37 10.09 -15.37 -4.06
N ALA A 38 10.18 -14.48 -3.08
CA ALA A 38 11.26 -13.51 -2.97
C ALA A 38 12.62 -14.17 -2.78
N VAL A 39 13.60 -13.71 -3.55
CA VAL A 39 15.01 -14.08 -3.41
C VAL A 39 15.79 -12.81 -3.11
N ILE A 40 16.53 -12.83 -2.01
CA ILE A 40 17.36 -11.71 -1.56
C ILE A 40 18.82 -12.18 -1.56
N GLU A 41 19.66 -11.47 -2.29
CA GLU A 41 21.10 -11.71 -2.41
C GLU A 41 21.83 -10.40 -2.13
N ASP A 42 22.82 -10.41 -1.25
CA ASP A 42 23.59 -9.21 -0.87
C ASP A 42 22.69 -8.02 -0.47
N GLU A 43 21.67 -8.28 0.35
CA GLU A 43 20.66 -7.30 0.82
C GLU A 43 19.79 -6.70 -0.30
N GLN A 44 19.86 -7.23 -1.52
CA GLN A 44 19.05 -6.81 -2.65
C GLN A 44 18.07 -7.91 -3.07
N MET A 45 16.83 -7.52 -3.33
CA MET A 45 15.85 -8.44 -3.89
C MET A 45 16.14 -8.63 -5.39
N THR A 46 16.54 -9.85 -5.78
CA THR A 46 16.86 -10.19 -7.17
C THR A 46 15.67 -10.80 -7.92
N ARG A 47 14.68 -11.30 -7.18
CA ARG A 47 13.46 -11.90 -7.73
C ARG A 47 12.32 -11.82 -6.72
N GLY A 48 11.07 -11.79 -7.18
CA GLY A 48 9.87 -11.84 -6.35
C GLY A 48 8.93 -10.66 -6.57
N VAL A 49 8.00 -10.46 -5.66
CA VAL A 49 6.99 -9.40 -5.71
C VAL A 49 7.11 -8.51 -4.47
N ILE A 50 7.13 -7.19 -4.66
CA ILE A 50 6.98 -6.20 -3.59
C ILE A 50 5.60 -5.57 -3.73
N ILE A 51 4.69 -5.86 -2.79
CA ILE A 51 3.36 -5.26 -2.78
C ILE A 51 3.42 -3.95 -2.02
N ARG A 52 3.08 -2.85 -2.69
CA ARG A 52 3.06 -1.52 -2.09
C ARG A 52 1.67 -1.19 -1.58
N HIS A 53 1.57 -0.72 -0.35
CA HIS A 53 0.32 -0.27 0.24
C HIS A 53 0.49 1.12 0.88
N LEU A 54 -0.36 2.07 0.48
CA LEU A 54 -0.42 3.41 1.04
C LEU A 54 -1.55 3.47 2.08
N VAL A 55 -1.22 3.75 3.33
CA VAL A 55 -2.21 3.95 4.39
C VAL A 55 -2.96 5.24 4.14
N LEU A 56 -4.31 5.17 4.17
CA LEU A 56 -5.19 6.30 3.94
C LEU A 56 -5.81 6.78 5.27
N PRO A 57 -5.96 8.10 5.46
CA PRO A 57 -6.55 8.65 6.68
C PRO A 57 -7.99 8.18 6.87
N GLY A 58 -8.32 7.75 8.09
CA GLY A 58 -9.65 7.25 8.45
C GLY A 58 -10.05 5.92 7.81
N CYS A 59 -9.10 5.18 7.23
CA CYS A 59 -9.37 3.94 6.50
C CYS A 59 -8.48 2.77 6.98
N ILE A 60 -8.28 2.65 8.29
CA ILE A 60 -7.45 1.57 8.88
C ILE A 60 -7.98 0.21 8.43
N ASP A 61 -9.30 -0.04 8.50
CA ASP A 61 -9.91 -1.32 8.13
C ASP A 61 -9.58 -1.74 6.69
N ASN A 62 -9.45 -0.78 5.76
CA ASN A 62 -9.00 -1.06 4.40
C ASN A 62 -7.56 -1.58 4.38
N SER A 63 -6.67 -1.00 5.18
CA SER A 63 -5.28 -1.43 5.27
C SER A 63 -5.19 -2.82 5.92
N LEU A 64 -5.95 -3.07 7.00
CA LEU A 64 -6.02 -4.39 7.62
C LEU A 64 -6.49 -5.44 6.62
N GLY A 65 -7.57 -5.16 5.85
CA GLY A 65 -8.06 -6.07 4.82
C GLY A 65 -7.07 -6.34 3.68
N VAL A 66 -6.21 -5.37 3.32
CA VAL A 66 -5.11 -5.59 2.37
C VAL A 66 -4.07 -6.53 2.96
N LEU A 67 -3.67 -6.31 4.23
CA LEU A 67 -2.68 -7.14 4.90
C LEU A 67 -3.19 -8.58 5.14
N ASP A 68 -4.46 -8.73 5.53
CA ASP A 68 -5.11 -10.05 5.66
C ASP A 68 -5.06 -10.81 4.33
N TRP A 69 -5.46 -10.14 3.24
CA TRP A 69 -5.42 -10.77 1.92
C TRP A 69 -4.00 -11.23 1.55
N ILE A 70 -2.98 -10.44 1.84
CA ILE A 70 -1.58 -10.83 1.59
C ILE A 70 -1.22 -12.05 2.44
N ALA A 71 -1.53 -12.05 3.74
CA ALA A 71 -1.21 -13.15 4.64
C ALA A 71 -1.92 -14.46 4.25
N ASP A 72 -3.16 -14.36 3.73
CA ASP A 72 -3.97 -15.51 3.34
C ASP A 72 -3.54 -16.14 2.00
N ASN A 73 -2.94 -15.36 1.10
CA ASN A 73 -2.68 -15.80 -0.28
C ASN A 73 -1.20 -16.14 -0.57
N PHE A 74 -0.28 -15.75 0.30
CA PHE A 74 1.15 -16.00 0.09
C PHE A 74 1.80 -16.70 1.30
N PRO A 75 2.73 -17.64 1.07
CA PRO A 75 3.58 -18.13 2.14
C PRO A 75 4.34 -16.96 2.79
N LYS A 76 4.56 -17.06 4.11
CA LYS A 76 5.32 -16.04 4.84
C LYS A 76 6.68 -15.83 4.18
N LYS A 77 7.07 -14.58 4.02
CA LYS A 77 8.34 -14.13 3.40
C LYS A 77 8.48 -14.33 1.89
N ASP A 78 7.48 -14.91 1.22
CA ASP A 78 7.52 -15.08 -0.24
C ASP A 78 7.22 -13.78 -1.00
N VAL A 79 6.51 -12.86 -0.37
CA VAL A 79 6.29 -11.50 -0.88
C VAL A 79 6.79 -10.48 0.13
N LEU A 80 7.28 -9.34 -0.35
CA LEU A 80 7.64 -8.22 0.49
C LEU A 80 6.50 -7.20 0.50
N VAL A 81 6.25 -6.60 1.66
CA VAL A 81 5.27 -5.51 1.78
C VAL A 81 6.01 -4.19 1.94
N SER A 82 5.68 -3.21 1.11
CA SER A 82 6.12 -1.83 1.29
C SER A 82 4.97 -1.00 1.85
N LEU A 83 4.97 -0.78 3.17
CA LEU A 83 3.95 0.01 3.85
C LEU A 83 4.35 1.48 3.83
N MET A 84 3.50 2.32 3.21
CA MET A 84 3.79 3.73 2.97
C MET A 84 2.90 4.64 3.81
N SER A 85 3.51 5.69 4.40
CA SER A 85 2.85 6.72 5.23
C SER A 85 2.62 8.05 4.48
N GLN A 86 3.12 8.20 3.27
CA GLN A 86 3.27 9.49 2.58
C GLN A 86 2.00 9.96 1.85
N TYR A 87 0.82 9.71 2.40
CA TYR A 87 -0.41 10.26 1.84
C TYR A 87 -0.45 11.78 1.97
N VAL A 88 -0.73 12.46 0.85
CA VAL A 88 -0.96 13.91 0.81
C VAL A 88 -2.28 14.20 0.09
N PRO A 89 -3.18 15.01 0.66
CA PRO A 89 -4.41 15.40 0.00
C PRO A 89 -4.15 16.13 -1.31
N MET A 90 -4.68 15.62 -2.42
CA MET A 90 -4.56 16.26 -3.74
C MET A 90 -5.93 16.41 -4.42
N GLY A 91 -6.05 17.40 -5.30
CA GLY A 91 -7.25 17.62 -6.09
C GLY A 91 -8.53 17.67 -5.24
N ARG A 92 -9.50 16.81 -5.56
CA ARG A 92 -10.78 16.73 -4.85
C ARG A 92 -10.66 16.20 -3.42
N ALA A 93 -9.61 15.45 -3.09
CA ALA A 93 -9.39 14.94 -1.75
C ALA A 93 -9.27 16.06 -0.70
N LYS A 94 -8.73 17.23 -1.08
CA LYS A 94 -8.64 18.42 -0.20
C LYS A 94 -9.98 18.92 0.36
N LYS A 95 -11.11 18.45 -0.21
CA LYS A 95 -12.48 18.84 0.17
C LYS A 95 -13.32 17.64 0.61
N LEU A 96 -12.71 16.48 0.85
CA LEU A 96 -13.40 15.23 1.11
C LEU A 96 -12.88 14.58 2.42
N PRO A 97 -13.41 14.94 3.60
CA PRO A 97 -13.04 14.27 4.84
C PRO A 97 -13.31 12.76 4.78
N PRO A 98 -12.43 11.93 5.38
CA PRO A 98 -11.20 12.26 6.12
C PRO A 98 -9.95 12.43 5.22
N PHE A 99 -10.09 12.43 3.91
CA PHE A 99 -8.99 12.48 2.93
C PHE A 99 -8.40 13.88 2.73
N ASP A 100 -8.92 14.89 3.42
CA ASP A 100 -8.47 16.29 3.42
C ASP A 100 -7.28 16.55 4.35
N ARG A 101 -6.78 15.53 5.04
CA ARG A 101 -5.64 15.57 5.95
C ARG A 101 -4.65 14.44 5.66
N ARG A 102 -3.46 14.53 6.21
CA ARG A 102 -2.52 13.41 6.27
C ARG A 102 -3.00 12.36 7.27
N ILE A 103 -2.43 11.15 7.20
CA ILE A 103 -2.61 10.14 8.24
C ILE A 103 -2.01 10.64 9.56
N SER A 104 -2.54 10.18 10.69
CA SER A 104 -1.93 10.40 11.99
C SER A 104 -0.89 9.32 12.31
N GLN A 105 -0.04 9.60 13.32
CA GLN A 105 0.91 8.61 13.81
C GLN A 105 0.18 7.37 14.31
N GLU A 106 -0.90 7.55 15.06
CA GLU A 106 -1.68 6.46 15.65
C GLU A 106 -2.32 5.58 14.55
N GLU A 107 -2.79 6.18 13.45
CA GLU A 107 -3.32 5.43 12.31
C GLU A 107 -2.24 4.57 11.66
N TYR A 108 -1.05 5.12 11.46
CA TYR A 108 0.07 4.38 10.88
C TYR A 108 0.56 3.27 11.81
N ASP A 109 0.74 3.57 13.09
CA ASP A 109 1.22 2.62 14.11
C ASP A 109 0.24 1.44 14.29
N ALA A 110 -1.07 1.69 14.17
CA ALA A 110 -2.08 0.63 14.22
C ALA A 110 -1.90 -0.36 13.05
N VAL A 111 -1.72 0.15 11.82
CA VAL A 111 -1.49 -0.70 10.64
C VAL A 111 -0.14 -1.39 10.71
N LEU A 112 0.90 -0.69 11.15
CA LEU A 112 2.25 -1.24 11.32
C LEU A 112 2.27 -2.37 12.36
N SER A 113 1.59 -2.18 13.49
CA SER A 113 1.47 -3.22 14.52
C SER A 113 0.76 -4.47 14.00
N TYR A 114 -0.26 -4.28 13.15
CA TYR A 114 -0.98 -5.40 12.52
C TYR A 114 -0.12 -6.13 11.49
N LEU A 115 0.69 -5.42 10.71
CA LEU A 115 1.66 -6.00 9.78
C LEU A 115 2.65 -6.94 10.53
N TYR A 116 3.16 -6.49 11.68
CA TYR A 116 4.02 -7.32 12.52
C TYR A 116 3.29 -8.52 13.14
N LEU A 117 2.02 -8.35 13.54
CA LEU A 117 1.20 -9.45 14.06
C LEU A 117 1.01 -10.56 13.02
N LEU A 118 0.88 -10.20 11.73
CA LEU A 118 0.77 -11.14 10.62
C LEU A 118 2.13 -11.71 10.16
N GLU A 119 3.23 -11.28 10.78
CA GLU A 119 4.60 -11.65 10.40
C GLU A 119 4.95 -11.32 8.93
N LEU A 120 4.45 -10.15 8.45
CA LEU A 120 4.76 -9.58 7.13
C LEU A 120 5.90 -8.54 7.20
N ASP A 121 6.82 -8.73 8.11
CA ASP A 121 7.88 -7.78 8.49
C ASP A 121 9.15 -7.88 7.64
N ASN A 122 9.16 -8.70 6.63
CA ASN A 122 10.29 -8.88 5.70
C ASN A 122 10.37 -7.85 4.56
N GLY A 123 9.56 -6.79 4.65
CA GLY A 123 9.47 -5.75 3.62
C GLY A 123 10.05 -4.41 4.07
N TYR A 124 9.42 -3.35 3.61
CA TYR A 124 9.86 -1.97 3.84
C TYR A 124 8.77 -1.19 4.58
N THR A 125 9.16 -0.55 5.65
CA THR A 125 8.30 0.41 6.37
C THR A 125 8.95 1.79 6.31
N GLN A 126 8.14 2.83 6.24
CA GLN A 126 8.66 4.19 6.26
C GLN A 126 8.67 4.74 7.68
N ASP A 127 9.74 5.44 8.02
CA ASP A 127 9.72 6.28 9.22
C ASP A 127 8.68 7.40 8.99
N PHE A 128 7.75 7.54 9.93
CA PHE A 128 6.69 8.54 9.84
C PHE A 128 7.22 9.97 9.73
N SER A 129 8.39 10.25 10.30
CA SER A 129 9.09 11.53 10.21
C SER A 129 9.59 11.84 8.79
N ALA A 130 9.79 10.82 7.95
CA ALA A 130 10.29 10.97 6.58
C ALA A 130 9.18 11.36 5.56
N ALA A 131 7.93 11.44 5.96
CA ALA A 131 6.81 11.83 5.12
C ALA A 131 6.81 13.35 4.85
N SER A 132 7.81 13.86 4.14
CA SER A 132 7.84 15.25 3.68
C SER A 132 7.17 15.39 2.31
N ALA A 133 6.52 16.53 2.06
CA ALA A 133 5.89 16.84 0.77
C ALA A 133 6.92 17.03 -0.38
N GLU A 134 8.22 17.03 -0.07
CA GLU A 134 9.31 17.28 -1.01
C GLU A 134 9.51 16.18 -2.06
N TYR A 135 8.95 14.97 -1.83
CA TYR A 135 9.06 13.86 -2.77
C TYR A 135 7.91 13.76 -3.79
N ILE A 136 6.97 14.70 -3.77
CA ILE A 136 5.89 14.74 -4.76
C ILE A 136 6.30 15.71 -5.86
N PRO A 137 6.61 15.23 -7.08
CA PRO A 137 6.90 16.13 -8.19
C PRO A 137 5.65 16.98 -8.48
N GLU A 138 5.87 18.28 -8.70
CA GLU A 138 4.80 19.14 -9.21
C GLU A 138 4.42 18.67 -10.61
N PHE A 139 3.19 18.22 -10.77
CA PHE A 139 2.62 17.87 -12.09
C PHE A 139 2.22 19.16 -12.82
N ASN A 140 3.22 19.92 -13.26
CA ASN A 140 3.03 21.20 -13.94
C ASN A 140 3.06 21.09 -15.48
N LEU A 141 3.09 19.87 -16.02
CA LEU A 141 3.18 19.59 -17.47
C LEU A 141 4.37 20.22 -18.20
N GLU A 142 5.38 20.69 -17.46
CA GLU A 142 6.63 21.16 -18.06
C GLU A 142 7.47 19.95 -18.49
N GLY A 143 7.58 19.76 -19.80
CA GLY A 143 8.41 18.69 -20.39
C GLY A 143 7.66 17.68 -21.27
N LEU A 144 6.41 17.99 -21.67
CA LEU A 144 5.71 17.30 -22.76
C LEU A 144 5.91 18.04 -24.07
#